data_efc09b3dac14496e55cedc5c2e6d5a75
#
_entry.id   efc09b3dac14496e55cedc5c2e6d5a75
#
_cell.length_a   1.000
_cell.length_b   1.000
_cell.length_c   1.000
_cell.angle_alpha   90.00
_cell.angle_beta   90.00
_cell.angle_gamma   90.00
#
_symmetry.space_group_name_H-M   'P 1'
#
loop_
_entity.id
_entity.type
_entity.pdbx_description
1 polymer ?
#
loop_
_entity_poly.entity_id
_entity_poly.type
_entity_poly.pdbx_seq_one_letter_code
_entity_poly.pdbx_strand_id
1 'polypeptide(L)'
;GGPVREPGAQESGPLIYGVEAAATVTSDTAMQVSAVWGAVRIISETIGSLPFDIYEVGPDGRKPAAMHPLRRLLTYKPNRYQTSVEFWETMALNLALSGNAYAVIQRVGNRITSLLPLSSSQVETSLLDDGSVVHVYTSGANVRVYASQNIWHIKLFGNGIVGLSPLSYARNSVGIAIAADNRVTKVYSNGAKPSGVLTIDAVLTKEQRTQIKTAFAELEEGNQDRLFVLEAGMQYQQVSMSPQDIQLLDSRRFQIEDIGRF
;
A
#
# COMPACT_ATOMS: atom_id res chain seq x y z
N GLY A 1 -26.27 -3.90 -29.26
CA GLY A 1 -26.10 -3.35 -27.95
C GLY A 1 -24.65 -3.45 -27.56
N GLY A 2 -23.95 -2.31 -27.47
CA GLY A 2 -22.57 -2.26 -27.01
C GLY A 2 -22.50 -2.30 -25.49
N PRO A 3 -21.34 -2.66 -24.90
CA PRO A 3 -21.17 -2.75 -23.46
C PRO A 3 -21.36 -1.37 -22.81
N VAL A 4 -22.14 -1.34 -21.74
CA VAL A 4 -22.32 -0.17 -20.89
C VAL A 4 -20.98 0.14 -20.24
N ARG A 5 -20.36 1.26 -20.62
CA ARG A 5 -19.15 1.80 -19.99
C ARG A 5 -19.51 2.31 -18.59
N GLU A 6 -18.74 1.86 -17.60
CA GLU A 6 -18.80 2.48 -16.28
C GLU A 6 -18.42 3.97 -16.34
N PRO A 7 -19.10 4.85 -15.58
CA PRO A 7 -18.67 6.23 -15.39
C PRO A 7 -17.58 6.27 -14.31
N GLY A 8 -16.32 6.33 -14.72
CA GLY A 8 -15.24 6.39 -13.73
C GLY A 8 -13.82 6.57 -14.25
N ALA A 9 -13.62 6.74 -15.57
CA ALA A 9 -12.35 7.27 -16.04
C ALA A 9 -12.36 8.78 -15.81
N GLN A 10 -11.81 9.24 -14.68
CA GLN A 10 -11.63 10.65 -14.43
C GLN A 10 -10.60 11.24 -15.38
N GLU A 11 -11.06 12.21 -16.14
CA GLU A 11 -10.24 13.13 -16.90
C GLU A 11 -9.22 13.82 -15.98
N SER A 12 -8.02 13.96 -16.50
CA SER A 12 -6.92 14.67 -15.89
C SER A 12 -7.32 16.11 -15.54
N GLY A 13 -7.39 16.41 -14.24
CA GLY A 13 -7.52 17.78 -13.75
C GLY A 13 -6.27 18.61 -14.07
N PRO A 14 -6.34 19.95 -13.93
CA PRO A 14 -5.32 20.87 -14.41
C PRO A 14 -3.97 20.62 -13.71
N LEU A 15 -2.91 20.59 -14.52
CA LEU A 15 -1.52 20.51 -14.10
C LEU A 15 -1.17 21.70 -13.18
N ILE A 16 -1.00 21.42 -11.91
CA ILE A 16 -0.32 22.34 -10.99
C ILE A 16 1.17 22.18 -11.24
N TYR A 17 1.79 23.24 -11.73
CA TYR A 17 3.24 23.29 -11.99
C TYR A 17 4.03 22.95 -10.71
N GLY A 18 4.88 21.90 -10.80
CA GLY A 18 5.91 21.60 -9.79
C GLY A 18 5.69 20.41 -8.89
N VAL A 19 4.65 19.60 -9.10
CA VAL A 19 4.52 18.31 -8.40
C VAL A 19 5.07 17.22 -9.31
N GLU A 20 6.19 16.60 -8.91
CA GLU A 20 6.59 15.30 -9.47
C GLU A 20 5.35 14.40 -9.51
N ALA A 21 5.14 13.69 -10.61
CA ALA A 21 3.97 12.86 -10.83
C ALA A 21 3.63 12.08 -9.55
N ALA A 22 2.42 12.26 -9.04
CA ALA A 22 2.00 11.64 -7.79
C ALA A 22 2.31 10.14 -7.85
N ALA A 23 3.03 9.65 -6.86
CA ALA A 23 3.44 8.25 -6.81
C ALA A 23 2.20 7.37 -6.99
N THR A 24 2.27 6.42 -7.92
CA THR A 24 1.15 5.52 -8.20
C THR A 24 0.86 4.71 -6.93
N VAL A 25 -0.29 4.95 -6.32
CA VAL A 25 -0.73 4.25 -5.11
C VAL A 25 -1.37 2.94 -5.52
N THR A 26 -0.64 1.85 -5.30
CA THR A 26 -1.10 0.46 -5.42
C THR A 26 -1.11 -0.18 -4.02
N SER A 27 -1.66 -1.38 -3.88
CA SER A 27 -1.58 -2.14 -2.62
C SER A 27 -0.12 -2.32 -2.17
N ASP A 28 0.79 -2.61 -3.10
CA ASP A 28 2.20 -2.84 -2.79
C ASP A 28 2.91 -1.55 -2.35
N THR A 29 2.70 -0.43 -3.06
CA THR A 29 3.32 0.85 -2.68
C THR A 29 2.71 1.44 -1.41
N ALA A 30 1.41 1.24 -1.17
CA ALA A 30 0.76 1.64 0.07
C ALA A 30 1.31 0.90 1.28
N MET A 31 1.60 -0.41 1.15
CA MET A 31 2.18 -1.24 2.22
C MET A 31 3.62 -0.86 2.57
N GLN A 32 4.31 -0.04 1.77
CA GLN A 32 5.62 0.53 2.12
C GLN A 32 5.49 1.70 3.10
N VAL A 33 4.30 2.29 3.23
CA VAL A 33 4.03 3.32 4.23
C VAL A 33 3.83 2.67 5.60
N SER A 34 4.67 2.99 6.58
CA SER A 34 4.68 2.35 7.90
C SER A 34 3.34 2.41 8.63
N ALA A 35 2.58 3.49 8.49
CA ALA A 35 1.26 3.65 9.08
C ALA A 35 0.24 2.68 8.46
N VAL A 36 0.24 2.52 7.13
CA VAL A 36 -0.61 1.56 6.42
C VAL A 36 -0.26 0.13 6.81
N TRP A 37 1.04 -0.20 6.79
CA TRP A 37 1.54 -1.51 7.23
C TRP A 37 1.08 -1.83 8.65
N GLY A 38 1.29 -0.90 9.61
CA GLY A 38 0.91 -1.07 11.00
C GLY A 38 -0.59 -1.30 11.18
N ALA A 39 -1.44 -0.50 10.54
CA ALA A 39 -2.90 -0.63 10.62
C ALA A 39 -3.38 -1.96 10.02
N VAL A 40 -2.97 -2.28 8.80
CA VAL A 40 -3.35 -3.52 8.11
C VAL A 40 -2.87 -4.76 8.88
N ARG A 41 -1.65 -4.73 9.39
CA ARG A 41 -1.08 -5.81 10.20
C ARG A 41 -1.91 -6.06 11.46
N ILE A 42 -2.19 -5.02 12.25
CA ILE A 42 -2.95 -5.14 13.50
C ILE A 42 -4.34 -5.71 13.22
N ILE A 43 -5.04 -5.22 12.21
CA ILE A 43 -6.36 -5.71 11.83
C ILE A 43 -6.29 -7.18 11.42
N SER A 44 -5.34 -7.55 10.55
CA SER A 44 -5.24 -8.90 10.01
C SER A 44 -4.85 -9.92 11.06
N GLU A 45 -3.82 -9.64 11.87
CA GLU A 45 -3.38 -10.51 12.98
C GLU A 45 -4.46 -10.65 14.04
N THR A 46 -5.19 -9.58 14.35
CA THR A 46 -6.30 -9.63 15.32
C THR A 46 -7.41 -10.55 14.82
N ILE A 47 -7.86 -10.36 13.58
CA ILE A 47 -8.92 -11.21 12.99
C ILE A 47 -8.46 -12.66 12.86
N GLY A 48 -7.22 -12.89 12.42
CA GLY A 48 -6.65 -14.24 12.31
C GLY A 48 -6.54 -14.99 13.65
N SER A 49 -6.31 -14.26 14.74
CA SER A 49 -6.19 -14.83 16.08
C SER A 49 -7.52 -15.09 16.80
N LEU A 50 -8.63 -14.52 16.29
CA LEU A 50 -9.93 -14.73 16.90
C LEU A 50 -10.37 -16.20 16.77
N PRO A 51 -10.97 -16.78 17.85
CA PRO A 51 -11.49 -18.14 17.80
C PRO A 51 -12.67 -18.20 16.83
N PHE A 52 -12.54 -19.00 15.78
CA PHE A 52 -13.56 -19.24 14.78
C PHE A 52 -14.23 -20.58 15.06
N ASP A 53 -15.56 -20.63 15.10
CA ASP A 53 -16.28 -21.90 15.14
C ASP A 53 -17.62 -21.83 14.39
N ILE A 54 -18.14 -22.99 14.03
CA ILE A 54 -19.45 -23.13 13.38
C ILE A 54 -20.46 -23.55 14.43
N TYR A 55 -21.60 -22.87 14.46
CA TYR A 55 -22.69 -23.14 15.37
C TYR A 55 -23.93 -23.56 14.60
N GLU A 56 -24.63 -24.54 15.13
CA GLU A 56 -25.96 -24.92 14.73
C GLU A 56 -26.98 -24.19 15.62
N VAL A 57 -27.99 -23.58 15.01
CA VAL A 57 -29.04 -22.85 15.71
C VAL A 57 -30.24 -23.77 15.89
N GLY A 58 -30.54 -24.12 17.13
CA GLY A 58 -31.72 -24.95 17.50
C GLY A 58 -32.68 -24.20 18.41
N PRO A 59 -33.78 -24.84 18.81
CA PRO A 59 -34.79 -24.27 19.72
C PRO A 59 -34.17 -23.82 21.06
N ASP A 60 -33.15 -24.54 21.55
CA ASP A 60 -32.47 -24.29 22.82
C ASP A 60 -31.30 -23.29 22.69
N GLY A 61 -31.18 -22.61 21.56
CA GLY A 61 -30.07 -21.67 21.29
C GLY A 61 -28.97 -22.22 20.36
N ARG A 62 -27.76 -21.69 20.49
CA ARG A 62 -26.62 -22.05 19.62
C ARG A 62 -25.77 -23.13 20.27
N LYS A 63 -25.49 -24.21 19.52
CA LYS A 63 -24.58 -25.29 19.93
C LYS A 63 -23.45 -25.42 18.90
N PRO A 64 -22.17 -25.69 19.30
CA PRO A 64 -21.07 -25.90 18.38
C PRO A 64 -21.38 -27.09 17.44
N ALA A 65 -21.32 -26.86 16.13
CA ALA A 65 -21.54 -27.89 15.11
C ALA A 65 -20.28 -28.73 14.88
N ALA A 66 -19.88 -29.54 15.86
CA ALA A 66 -18.61 -30.27 15.87
C ALA A 66 -18.41 -31.17 14.65
N MET A 67 -19.47 -31.73 14.09
CA MET A 67 -19.44 -32.64 12.92
C MET A 67 -19.64 -31.92 11.58
N HIS A 68 -19.75 -30.60 11.56
CA HIS A 68 -19.96 -29.88 10.33
C HIS A 68 -18.75 -30.00 9.37
N PRO A 69 -18.94 -30.37 8.09
CA PRO A 69 -17.84 -30.65 7.16
C PRO A 69 -16.87 -29.47 6.96
N LEU A 70 -17.35 -28.23 7.04
CA LEU A 70 -16.53 -27.02 6.89
C LEU A 70 -15.75 -26.65 8.14
N ARG A 71 -16.10 -27.22 9.32
CA ARG A 71 -15.46 -26.85 10.58
C ARG A 71 -13.94 -27.00 10.49
N ARG A 72 -13.46 -28.16 10.02
CA ARG A 72 -12.04 -28.42 9.86
C ARG A 72 -11.34 -27.43 8.91
N LEU A 73 -12.00 -27.04 7.81
CA LEU A 73 -11.44 -26.09 6.85
C LEU A 73 -11.33 -24.68 7.45
N LEU A 74 -12.33 -24.24 8.20
CA LEU A 74 -12.38 -22.87 8.70
C LEU A 74 -11.59 -22.69 10.00
N THR A 75 -11.48 -23.75 10.84
CA THR A 75 -10.85 -23.64 12.17
C THR A 75 -9.45 -24.24 12.23
N TYR A 76 -9.04 -25.08 11.28
CA TYR A 76 -7.77 -25.78 11.37
C TYR A 76 -6.92 -25.65 10.10
N LYS A 77 -7.40 -26.14 8.95
CA LYS A 77 -6.58 -26.22 7.74
C LYS A 77 -7.42 -25.98 6.48
N PRO A 78 -7.50 -24.76 6.00
CA PRO A 78 -8.28 -24.39 4.81
C PRO A 78 -7.73 -24.99 3.51
N ASN A 79 -6.40 -25.14 3.41
CA ASN A 79 -5.71 -25.67 2.23
C ASN A 79 -4.39 -26.35 2.63
N ARG A 80 -3.60 -26.80 1.64
CA ARG A 80 -2.39 -27.58 1.88
C ARG A 80 -1.24 -26.80 2.54
N TYR A 81 -1.19 -25.49 2.35
CA TYR A 81 -0.04 -24.65 2.71
C TYR A 81 -0.36 -23.62 3.80
N GLN A 82 -1.63 -23.40 4.17
CA GLN A 82 -2.01 -22.42 5.20
C GLN A 82 -2.68 -23.10 6.38
N THR A 83 -2.42 -22.59 7.56
CA THR A 83 -3.24 -22.76 8.76
C THR A 83 -4.50 -21.88 8.68
N SER A 84 -5.46 -22.08 9.58
CA SER A 84 -6.64 -21.21 9.64
C SER A 84 -6.28 -19.77 9.97
N VAL A 85 -5.29 -19.55 10.85
CA VAL A 85 -4.81 -18.20 11.20
C VAL A 85 -4.29 -17.49 9.96
N GLU A 86 -3.33 -18.07 9.23
CA GLU A 86 -2.75 -17.50 8.01
C GLU A 86 -3.80 -17.24 6.92
N PHE A 87 -4.81 -18.10 6.83
CA PHE A 87 -5.91 -17.92 5.89
C PHE A 87 -6.74 -16.69 6.24
N TRP A 88 -7.15 -16.57 7.51
CA TRP A 88 -7.95 -15.44 7.96
C TRP A 88 -7.18 -14.12 7.95
N GLU A 89 -5.88 -14.15 8.27
CA GLU A 89 -5.00 -13.00 8.08
C GLU A 89 -4.95 -12.56 6.62
N THR A 90 -4.80 -13.50 5.68
CA THR A 90 -4.78 -13.20 4.24
C THR A 90 -6.12 -12.61 3.78
N MET A 91 -7.24 -13.16 4.24
CA MET A 91 -8.57 -12.65 3.90
C MET A 91 -8.80 -11.24 4.49
N ALA A 92 -8.40 -11.01 5.73
CA ALA A 92 -8.51 -9.72 6.40
C ALA A 92 -7.61 -8.65 5.76
N LEU A 93 -6.37 -9.01 5.39
CA LEU A 93 -5.46 -8.14 4.64
C LEU A 93 -6.08 -7.66 3.33
N ASN A 94 -6.65 -8.59 2.55
CA ASN A 94 -7.32 -8.24 1.30
C ASN A 94 -8.54 -7.33 1.54
N LEU A 95 -9.33 -7.58 2.58
CA LEU A 95 -10.45 -6.72 2.97
C LEU A 95 -9.98 -5.31 3.36
N ALA A 96 -8.95 -5.20 4.17
CA ALA A 96 -8.43 -3.91 4.63
C ALA A 96 -7.89 -3.04 3.49
N LEU A 97 -7.28 -3.65 2.46
CA LEU A 97 -6.72 -2.92 1.32
C LEU A 97 -7.75 -2.65 0.22
N SER A 98 -8.47 -3.69 -0.20
CA SER A 98 -9.32 -3.63 -1.40
C SER A 98 -10.82 -3.61 -1.10
N GLY A 99 -11.22 -3.79 0.16
CA GLY A 99 -12.62 -3.96 0.53
C GLY A 99 -13.25 -5.28 0.09
N ASN A 100 -12.46 -6.17 -0.51
CA ASN A 100 -12.90 -7.45 -1.05
C ASN A 100 -11.88 -8.53 -0.73
N ALA A 101 -12.34 -9.72 -0.39
CA ALA A 101 -11.50 -10.89 -0.22
C ALA A 101 -12.13 -12.09 -0.91
N TYR A 102 -11.33 -12.84 -1.65
CA TYR A 102 -11.79 -13.94 -2.48
C TYR A 102 -11.06 -15.22 -2.13
N ALA A 103 -11.80 -16.33 -2.06
CA ALA A 103 -11.23 -17.65 -1.95
C ALA A 103 -11.91 -18.61 -2.93
N VAL A 104 -11.11 -19.32 -3.73
CA VAL A 104 -11.64 -20.37 -4.62
C VAL A 104 -12.08 -21.55 -3.77
N ILE A 105 -13.29 -22.02 -4.00
CA ILE A 105 -13.87 -23.18 -3.36
C ILE A 105 -13.57 -24.43 -4.20
N GLN A 106 -12.67 -25.26 -3.72
CA GLN A 106 -12.37 -26.54 -4.36
C GLN A 106 -13.28 -27.64 -3.81
N ARG A 107 -13.82 -28.46 -4.71
CA ARG A 107 -14.73 -29.57 -4.38
C ARG A 107 -14.27 -30.88 -4.97
N VAL A 108 -14.61 -31.95 -4.29
CA VAL A 108 -14.60 -33.32 -4.84
C VAL A 108 -16.04 -33.85 -4.70
N GLY A 109 -16.70 -34.01 -5.83
CA GLY A 109 -18.16 -34.19 -5.83
C GLY A 109 -18.86 -32.99 -5.18
N ASN A 110 -19.73 -33.23 -4.22
CA ASN A 110 -20.45 -32.17 -3.48
C ASN A 110 -19.70 -31.69 -2.19
N ARG A 111 -18.57 -32.30 -1.88
CA ARG A 111 -17.79 -31.96 -0.65
C ARG A 111 -16.75 -30.88 -0.94
N ILE A 112 -16.79 -29.81 -0.19
CA ILE A 112 -15.72 -28.80 -0.20
C ILE A 112 -14.49 -29.38 0.48
N THR A 113 -13.35 -29.33 -0.21
CA THR A 113 -12.09 -29.93 0.22
C THR A 113 -11.00 -28.89 0.53
N SER A 114 -11.09 -27.70 -0.06
CA SER A 114 -10.10 -26.64 0.13
C SER A 114 -10.68 -25.28 -0.18
N LEU A 115 -10.12 -24.26 0.49
CA LEU A 115 -10.35 -22.84 0.25
C LEU A 115 -9.00 -22.21 -0.10
N LEU A 116 -8.87 -21.66 -1.30
CA LEU A 116 -7.64 -21.05 -1.78
C LEU A 116 -7.83 -19.54 -1.90
N PRO A 117 -7.21 -18.72 -1.03
CA PRO A 117 -7.32 -17.28 -1.14
C PRO A 117 -6.66 -16.79 -2.42
N LEU A 118 -7.27 -15.79 -3.04
CA LEU A 118 -6.74 -15.07 -4.21
C LEU A 118 -6.33 -13.67 -3.79
N SER A 119 -5.33 -13.12 -4.49
CA SER A 119 -5.02 -11.69 -4.36
C SER A 119 -6.18 -10.89 -4.95
N SER A 120 -6.79 -10.01 -4.15
CA SER A 120 -7.95 -9.22 -4.59
C SER A 120 -7.59 -8.24 -5.71
N SER A 121 -6.33 -7.82 -5.82
CA SER A 121 -5.85 -6.98 -6.92
C SER A 121 -5.84 -7.69 -8.28
N GLN A 122 -5.95 -9.02 -8.28
CA GLN A 122 -5.96 -9.87 -9.47
C GLN A 122 -7.37 -10.39 -9.83
N VAL A 123 -8.39 -10.00 -9.06
CA VAL A 123 -9.78 -10.44 -9.28
C VAL A 123 -10.64 -9.25 -9.70
N GLU A 124 -11.26 -9.38 -10.84
CA GLU A 124 -12.29 -8.47 -11.32
C GLU A 124 -13.66 -9.15 -11.17
N THR A 125 -14.60 -8.45 -10.57
CA THR A 125 -15.97 -8.96 -10.35
C THR A 125 -16.94 -8.18 -11.21
N SER A 126 -17.72 -8.89 -12.03
CA SER A 126 -18.66 -8.29 -12.96
C SER A 126 -20.05 -8.91 -12.83
N LEU A 127 -21.07 -8.08 -12.98
CA LEU A 127 -22.45 -8.49 -13.13
C LEU A 127 -22.74 -8.67 -14.63
N LEU A 128 -23.24 -9.83 -15.01
CA LEU A 128 -23.66 -10.11 -16.38
C LEU A 128 -25.10 -9.65 -16.64
N ASP A 129 -25.48 -9.56 -17.90
CA ASP A 129 -26.83 -9.11 -18.31
C ASP A 129 -27.94 -10.02 -17.81
N ASP A 130 -27.63 -11.28 -17.54
CA ASP A 130 -28.59 -12.27 -16.96
C ASP A 130 -28.72 -12.15 -15.43
N GLY A 131 -28.03 -11.20 -14.80
CA GLY A 131 -28.00 -10.99 -13.36
C GLY A 131 -27.04 -11.90 -12.61
N SER A 132 -26.30 -12.77 -13.29
CA SER A 132 -25.28 -13.59 -12.66
C SER A 132 -23.98 -12.80 -12.39
N VAL A 133 -23.28 -13.14 -11.29
CA VAL A 133 -21.98 -12.54 -10.94
C VAL A 133 -20.87 -13.50 -11.31
N VAL A 134 -19.87 -12.99 -12.01
CA VAL A 134 -18.66 -13.72 -12.37
C VAL A 134 -17.43 -13.04 -11.80
N HIS A 135 -16.39 -13.83 -11.55
CA HIS A 135 -15.12 -13.37 -11.04
C HIS A 135 -14.01 -13.79 -12.03
N VAL A 136 -13.32 -12.81 -12.58
CA VAL A 136 -12.21 -13.03 -13.50
C VAL A 136 -10.90 -12.88 -12.73
N TYR A 137 -10.17 -13.96 -12.58
CA TYR A 137 -8.86 -13.98 -11.93
C TYR A 137 -7.76 -13.97 -12.98
N THR A 138 -6.87 -12.99 -12.92
CA THR A 138 -5.75 -12.82 -13.84
C THR A 138 -4.43 -12.94 -13.09
N SER A 139 -3.61 -13.95 -13.46
CA SER A 139 -2.28 -14.14 -12.87
C SER A 139 -1.25 -14.31 -14.00
N GLY A 140 -0.50 -13.26 -14.27
CA GLY A 140 0.37 -13.18 -15.44
C GLY A 140 -0.43 -13.35 -16.73
N ALA A 141 -0.06 -14.32 -17.56
CA ALA A 141 -0.77 -14.64 -18.81
C ALA A 141 -2.01 -15.54 -18.61
N ASN A 142 -2.23 -16.05 -17.39
CA ASN A 142 -3.33 -16.98 -17.12
C ASN A 142 -4.56 -16.23 -16.67
N VAL A 143 -5.66 -16.37 -17.40
CA VAL A 143 -6.98 -15.85 -17.06
C VAL A 143 -7.91 -17.00 -16.71
N ARG A 144 -8.60 -16.91 -15.59
CA ARG A 144 -9.60 -17.90 -15.16
C ARG A 144 -10.88 -17.19 -14.77
N VAL A 145 -12.01 -17.67 -15.30
CA VAL A 145 -13.32 -17.17 -14.97
C VAL A 145 -13.99 -18.13 -14.00
N TYR A 146 -14.48 -17.61 -12.91
CA TYR A 146 -15.18 -18.37 -11.88
C TYR A 146 -16.61 -17.86 -11.75
N ALA A 147 -17.57 -18.77 -11.77
CA ALA A 147 -18.94 -18.47 -11.36
C ALA A 147 -18.99 -18.22 -9.84
N SER A 148 -19.93 -17.40 -9.37
CA SER A 148 -20.05 -17.02 -7.96
C SER A 148 -20.14 -18.20 -6.99
N GLN A 149 -20.73 -19.34 -7.40
CA GLN A 149 -20.78 -20.56 -6.61
C GLN A 149 -19.42 -21.22 -6.34
N ASN A 150 -18.38 -20.88 -7.10
CA ASN A 150 -17.03 -21.43 -7.00
C ASN A 150 -16.04 -20.47 -6.31
N ILE A 151 -16.49 -19.30 -5.94
CA ILE A 151 -15.74 -18.29 -5.20
C ILE A 151 -16.47 -17.94 -3.91
N TRP A 152 -15.78 -17.97 -2.81
CA TRP A 152 -16.23 -17.34 -1.60
C TRP A 152 -15.75 -15.89 -1.62
N HIS A 153 -16.68 -14.97 -1.81
CA HIS A 153 -16.43 -13.54 -1.83
C HIS A 153 -16.92 -12.92 -0.52
N ILE A 154 -15.99 -12.41 0.28
CA ILE A 154 -16.26 -11.59 1.46
C ILE A 154 -15.99 -10.14 1.06
N LYS A 155 -16.92 -9.25 1.39
CA LYS A 155 -16.84 -7.83 1.02
C LYS A 155 -17.22 -6.92 2.18
N LEU A 156 -16.59 -5.76 2.23
CA LEU A 156 -17.01 -4.65 3.08
C LEU A 156 -18.28 -3.99 2.49
N PHE A 157 -18.73 -2.91 3.12
CA PHE A 157 -19.84 -2.12 2.58
C PHE A 157 -19.51 -1.64 1.14
N GLY A 158 -20.52 -1.56 0.30
CA GLY A 158 -20.34 -1.20 -1.11
C GLY A 158 -21.65 -1.21 -1.87
N ASN A 159 -21.60 -1.48 -3.18
CA ASN A 159 -22.75 -1.49 -4.06
C ASN A 159 -23.56 -2.79 -4.07
N GLY A 160 -23.27 -3.74 -3.18
CA GLY A 160 -23.90 -5.06 -3.13
C GLY A 160 -23.17 -6.11 -3.98
N ILE A 161 -22.44 -5.74 -5.01
CA ILE A 161 -21.64 -6.65 -5.87
C ILE A 161 -20.21 -6.70 -5.40
N VAL A 162 -19.57 -5.54 -5.22
CA VAL A 162 -18.23 -5.38 -4.69
C VAL A 162 -18.23 -4.46 -3.49
N GLY A 163 -17.28 -4.68 -2.59
CA GLY A 163 -16.98 -3.79 -1.48
C GLY A 163 -16.17 -2.58 -1.96
N LEU A 164 -16.32 -1.44 -1.30
CA LEU A 164 -15.52 -0.25 -1.55
C LEU A 164 -14.10 -0.45 -1.01
N SER A 165 -13.12 -0.04 -1.81
CA SER A 165 -11.71 -0.18 -1.43
C SER A 165 -11.30 0.95 -0.47
N PRO A 166 -10.93 0.66 0.80
CA PRO A 166 -10.41 1.68 1.70
C PRO A 166 -9.20 2.40 1.11
N LEU A 167 -8.28 1.65 0.48
CA LEU A 167 -7.10 2.23 -0.16
C LEU A 167 -7.44 3.22 -1.28
N SER A 168 -8.50 2.97 -2.06
CA SER A 168 -8.93 3.91 -3.11
C SER A 168 -9.38 5.24 -2.52
N TYR A 169 -10.05 5.23 -1.37
CA TYR A 169 -10.46 6.44 -0.68
C TYR A 169 -9.30 7.12 0.06
N ALA A 170 -8.36 6.35 0.59
CA ALA A 170 -7.15 6.85 1.24
C ALA A 170 -6.04 7.27 0.26
N ARG A 171 -6.25 7.14 -1.06
CA ARG A 171 -5.21 7.33 -2.08
C ARG A 171 -4.44 8.64 -1.94
N ASN A 172 -5.12 9.74 -1.68
CA ASN A 172 -4.49 11.05 -1.55
C ASN A 172 -3.61 11.11 -0.30
N SER A 173 -4.11 10.66 0.86
CA SER A 173 -3.37 10.65 2.12
C SER A 173 -2.14 9.74 2.03
N VAL A 174 -2.30 8.54 1.47
CA VAL A 174 -1.20 7.60 1.24
C VAL A 174 -0.19 8.14 0.21
N GLY A 175 -0.66 8.76 -0.88
CA GLY A 175 0.20 9.38 -1.89
C GLY A 175 1.07 10.50 -1.34
N ILE A 176 0.51 11.35 -0.47
CA ILE A 176 1.25 12.40 0.24
C ILE A 176 2.30 11.78 1.17
N ALA A 177 1.97 10.70 1.89
CA ALA A 177 2.92 9.99 2.75
C ALA A 177 4.10 9.42 1.96
N ILE A 178 3.85 8.76 0.83
CA ILE A 178 4.89 8.24 -0.08
C ILE A 178 5.79 9.38 -0.59
N ALA A 179 5.18 10.49 -1.03
CA ALA A 179 5.94 11.64 -1.53
C ALA A 179 6.82 12.28 -0.43
N ALA A 180 6.31 12.37 0.80
CA ALA A 180 7.06 12.85 1.95
C ALA A 180 8.25 11.94 2.29
N ASP A 181 8.04 10.62 2.30
CA ASP A 181 9.10 9.63 2.55
C ASP A 181 10.19 9.69 1.46
N ASN A 182 9.81 9.81 0.19
CA ASN A 182 10.73 9.97 -0.91
C ASN A 182 11.56 11.26 -0.79
N ARG A 183 10.94 12.37 -0.38
CA ARG A 183 11.65 13.65 -0.16
C ARG A 183 12.66 13.53 0.98
N VAL A 184 12.26 12.93 2.09
CA VAL A 184 13.15 12.68 3.24
C VAL A 184 14.33 11.80 2.82
N THR A 185 14.06 10.72 2.10
CA THR A 185 15.10 9.81 1.58
C THR A 185 16.09 10.56 0.67
N LYS A 186 15.62 11.42 -0.24
CA LYS A 186 16.48 12.24 -1.10
C LYS A 186 17.36 13.20 -0.29
N VAL A 187 16.83 13.82 0.78
CA VAL A 187 17.60 14.71 1.66
C VAL A 187 18.71 13.92 2.36
N TYR A 188 18.42 12.73 2.90
CA TYR A 188 19.40 11.90 3.60
C TYR A 188 20.41 11.24 2.65
N SER A 189 19.99 10.78 1.47
CA SER A 189 20.90 10.17 0.48
C SER A 189 21.89 11.17 -0.10
N ASN A 190 21.55 12.46 -0.14
CA ASN A 190 22.45 13.54 -0.52
C ASN A 190 23.36 14.00 0.65
N GLY A 191 23.51 13.16 1.69
CA GLY A 191 24.45 13.37 2.78
C GLY A 191 23.90 14.21 3.94
N ALA A 192 22.60 14.59 3.94
CA ALA A 192 21.94 15.45 4.95
C ALA A 192 22.75 16.73 5.31
N LYS A 193 23.78 17.00 4.53
CA LYS A 193 24.58 18.22 4.69
C LYS A 193 23.81 19.35 4.05
N PRO A 194 23.57 20.44 4.76
CA PRO A 194 22.96 21.60 4.17
C PRO A 194 23.83 22.06 3.00
N SER A 195 23.23 22.16 1.81
CA SER A 195 23.90 22.79 0.68
C SER A 195 24.27 24.20 1.10
N GLY A 196 25.57 24.47 1.19
CA GLY A 196 26.05 25.81 1.49
C GLY A 196 26.16 26.64 0.22
N VAL A 197 26.07 27.93 0.37
CA VAL A 197 26.38 28.88 -0.69
C VAL A 197 27.80 29.39 -0.45
N LEU A 198 28.68 29.13 -1.42
CA LEU A 198 30.02 29.71 -1.42
C LEU A 198 29.98 31.04 -2.18
N THR A 199 30.20 32.14 -1.49
CA THR A 199 30.24 33.46 -2.09
C THR A 199 31.71 33.87 -2.27
N ILE A 200 32.05 34.40 -3.42
CA ILE A 200 33.40 34.87 -3.77
C ILE A 200 33.26 36.24 -4.40
N ASP A 201 34.11 37.20 -3.98
CA ASP A 201 34.09 38.57 -4.51
C ASP A 201 34.74 38.71 -5.90
N ALA A 202 35.03 37.61 -6.60
CA ALA A 202 35.68 37.60 -7.90
C ALA A 202 34.91 36.75 -8.92
N VAL A 203 34.95 37.11 -10.19
CA VAL A 203 34.41 36.32 -11.28
C VAL A 203 35.35 35.15 -11.61
N LEU A 204 34.94 33.95 -11.27
CA LEU A 204 35.70 32.72 -11.53
C LEU A 204 35.67 32.32 -13.01
N THR A 205 36.80 31.83 -13.53
CA THR A 205 36.84 31.14 -14.84
C THR A 205 36.11 29.79 -14.75
N LYS A 206 35.81 29.20 -15.90
CA LYS A 206 35.09 27.91 -15.97
C LYS A 206 35.90 26.79 -15.35
N GLU A 207 37.22 26.83 -15.52
CA GLU A 207 38.20 25.87 -14.96
C GLU A 207 38.27 25.98 -13.42
N GLN A 208 38.31 27.20 -12.89
CA GLN A 208 38.31 27.43 -11.45
C GLN A 208 37.03 26.96 -10.77
N ARG A 209 35.86 27.18 -11.39
CA ARG A 209 34.59 26.63 -10.89
C ARG A 209 34.60 25.12 -10.83
N THR A 210 35.18 24.46 -11.84
CA THR A 210 35.27 22.99 -11.88
C THR A 210 36.20 22.48 -10.78
N GLN A 211 37.34 23.09 -10.59
CA GLN A 211 38.31 22.72 -9.54
C GLN A 211 37.70 22.85 -8.14
N ILE A 212 37.01 23.96 -7.86
CA ILE A 212 36.37 24.19 -6.57
C ILE A 212 35.24 23.13 -6.37
N LYS A 213 34.46 22.85 -7.38
CA LYS A 213 33.37 21.85 -7.30
C LYS A 213 33.93 20.45 -7.05
N THR A 214 35.03 20.07 -7.69
CA THR A 214 35.69 18.77 -7.48
C THR A 214 36.27 18.68 -6.08
N ALA A 215 36.95 19.71 -5.61
CA ALA A 215 37.54 19.74 -4.26
C ALA A 215 36.44 19.65 -3.16
N PHE A 216 35.31 20.27 -3.36
CA PHE A 216 34.15 20.12 -2.45
C PHE A 216 33.52 18.72 -2.51
N ALA A 217 33.40 18.10 -3.68
CA ALA A 217 32.89 16.76 -3.84
C ALA A 217 33.79 15.70 -3.19
N GLU A 218 35.11 15.83 -3.34
CA GLU A 218 36.09 14.94 -2.68
C GLU A 218 36.07 15.04 -1.14
N LEU A 219 35.66 16.19 -0.60
CA LEU A 219 35.46 16.38 0.83
C LEU A 219 34.16 15.79 1.36
N GLU A 220 33.14 15.71 0.52
CA GLU A 220 31.86 15.03 0.87
C GLU A 220 32.00 13.51 0.95
N GLU A 221 32.90 12.90 0.18
CA GLU A 221 33.19 11.47 0.21
C GLU A 221 34.13 11.05 1.36
N GLY A 222 34.86 11.97 1.96
CA GLY A 222 35.83 11.72 3.03
C GLY A 222 35.22 11.85 4.42
N ASN A 223 35.14 10.74 5.15
CA ASN A 223 34.61 10.64 6.52
C ASN A 223 35.57 11.13 7.61
N GLN A 224 36.23 12.30 7.47
CA GLN A 224 37.13 12.86 8.48
C GLN A 224 36.95 14.37 8.64
N ASP A 225 36.99 14.83 9.90
CA ASP A 225 37.05 16.23 10.30
C ASP A 225 38.25 16.96 9.67
N ARG A 226 38.10 17.52 8.49
CA ARG A 226 39.13 18.29 7.82
C ARG A 226 38.84 19.77 7.93
N LEU A 227 39.89 20.51 8.32
CA LEU A 227 39.84 21.96 8.38
C LEU A 227 39.75 22.53 6.95
N PHE A 228 38.73 23.31 6.68
CA PHE A 228 38.56 24.04 5.42
C PHE A 228 39.40 25.30 5.44
N VAL A 229 40.32 25.44 4.51
CA VAL A 229 41.00 26.70 4.25
C VAL A 229 40.27 27.40 3.10
N LEU A 230 39.58 28.49 3.41
CA LEU A 230 38.92 29.34 2.42
C LEU A 230 39.90 30.42 2.00
N GLU A 231 40.27 30.46 0.72
CA GLU A 231 41.20 31.44 0.15
C GLU A 231 40.43 32.56 -0.57
N ALA A 232 41.08 33.69 -0.84
CA ALA A 232 40.60 34.77 -1.73
C ALA A 232 39.23 35.37 -1.37
N GLY A 233 38.91 35.56 -0.08
CA GLY A 233 37.65 36.20 0.34
C GLY A 233 36.44 35.29 0.21
N MET A 234 36.64 34.00 0.10
CA MET A 234 35.52 33.03 0.08
C MET A 234 34.76 33.03 1.40
N GLN A 235 33.44 33.18 1.34
CA GLN A 235 32.56 33.04 2.50
C GLN A 235 31.62 31.85 2.27
N TYR A 236 31.67 30.91 3.19
CA TYR A 236 30.72 29.79 3.20
C TYR A 236 29.56 30.11 4.10
N GLN A 237 28.39 30.20 3.53
CA GLN A 237 27.13 30.35 4.27
C GLN A 237 26.36 29.03 4.22
N GLN A 238 26.28 28.40 5.36
CA GLN A 238 25.49 27.18 5.51
C GLN A 238 24.00 27.50 5.33
N VAL A 239 23.34 26.86 4.38
CA VAL A 239 21.87 26.92 4.26
C VAL A 239 21.32 25.94 5.28
N SER A 240 20.84 26.46 6.42
CA SER A 240 20.13 25.64 7.41
C SER A 240 18.84 25.06 6.83
N MET A 241 18.34 23.95 7.40
CA MET A 241 17.04 23.40 7.06
C MET A 241 15.99 24.50 6.98
N SER A 242 15.27 24.58 5.88
CA SER A 242 14.24 25.60 5.73
C SER A 242 13.11 25.37 6.74
N PRO A 243 12.41 26.40 7.22
CA PRO A 243 11.21 26.22 8.05
C PRO A 243 10.19 25.27 7.43
N GLN A 244 10.16 25.14 6.11
CA GLN A 244 9.32 24.23 5.34
C GLN A 244 9.72 22.76 5.55
N ASP A 245 11.00 22.46 5.76
CA ASP A 245 11.47 21.09 6.02
C ASP A 245 11.13 20.65 7.45
N ILE A 246 11.11 21.59 8.41
CA ILE A 246 10.64 21.35 9.78
C ILE A 246 9.13 21.08 9.79
N GLN A 247 8.34 21.87 9.06
CA GLN A 247 6.89 21.64 8.91
C GLN A 247 6.58 20.30 8.25
N LEU A 248 7.46 19.77 7.38
CA LEU A 248 7.30 18.46 6.77
C LEU A 248 7.35 17.35 7.84
N LEU A 249 8.18 17.46 8.85
CA LEU A 249 8.26 16.49 9.95
C LEU A 249 7.00 16.51 10.83
N ASP A 250 6.42 17.67 11.07
CA ASP A 250 5.17 17.78 11.84
C ASP A 250 3.98 17.24 11.05
N SER A 251 3.94 17.46 9.74
CA SER A 251 2.89 16.90 8.88
C SER A 251 2.92 15.37 8.82
N ARG A 252 4.07 14.71 9.01
CA ARG A 252 4.16 13.24 9.09
C ARG A 252 3.41 12.66 10.28
N ARG A 253 3.38 13.34 11.43
CA ARG A 253 2.59 12.91 12.61
C ARG A 253 1.09 12.94 12.29
N PHE A 254 0.63 14.01 11.67
CA PHE A 254 -0.77 14.14 11.26
C PHE A 254 -1.17 13.06 10.22
N GLN A 255 -0.27 12.70 9.31
CA GLN A 255 -0.54 11.66 8.31
C GLN A 255 -0.80 10.27 8.92
N ILE A 256 -0.14 9.92 10.03
CA ILE A 256 -0.39 8.65 10.73
C ILE A 256 -1.83 8.59 11.24
N GLU A 257 -2.30 9.68 11.84
CA GLU A 257 -3.68 9.78 12.35
C GLU A 257 -4.70 9.79 11.20
N ASP A 258 -4.38 10.46 10.10
CA ASP A 258 -5.26 10.55 8.92
C ASP A 258 -5.41 9.20 8.24
N ILE A 259 -4.31 8.46 8.05
CA ILE A 259 -4.32 7.09 7.49
C ILE A 259 -5.10 6.13 8.42
N GLY A 260 -5.00 6.31 9.74
CA GLY A 260 -5.72 5.48 10.72
C GLY A 260 -7.24 5.67 10.75
N ARG A 261 -7.78 6.64 10.01
CA ARG A 261 -9.23 6.90 9.91
C ARG A 261 -9.91 6.10 8.79
N PHE A 262 -9.15 5.54 7.87
CA PHE A 262 -9.62 4.70 6.77
C PHE A 262 -9.57 3.23 7.15
#